data_00bfbc17df5affeb0ef5fc01b3ccedfc
#
_entry.id   00bfbc17df5affeb0ef5fc01b3ccedfc
#
_cell.length_a   1.000
_cell.length_b   1.000
_cell.length_c   1.000
_cell.angle_alpha   90.00
_cell.angle_beta   90.00
_cell.angle_gamma   90.00
#
_symmetry.space_group_name_H-M   'P 1'
#
loop_
_entity.id
_entity.type
_entity.pdbx_description
1 polymer ?
#
loop_
_entity_poly.entity_id
_entity_poly.type
_entity_poly.pdbx_seq_one_letter_code
_entity_poly.pdbx_strand_id
1 'polypeptide(L)'
;VDNKKQRRLRVAINGAVQGVGFRPFVYRLATSLALRGWVINDTQGVLIEGEGDVAHLTAFLDRLSTEAPPNARILHMTHDWQEAIGYDRFEIRHSDDAGAPHVIVLPDLATCPDCLAELCDPVNRRYRYPFTNCTNCGPRFTIVEALPYDRPNTTMRGFTLCPACQAEYHDPRDRRFHAQPNACPVCGPELAFYEKDSGRTGRQGEGETRRQGERERGRQGEGETGGARWASVVEGWSLSALGDAALHAAADAIRRGEIVAVKGLGGF
;
A
#
# COMPACT_ATOMS: atom_id res chain seq x y z
N VAL A 1 11.48 -43.72 -20.19
CA VAL A 1 10.79 -42.54 -19.66
C VAL A 1 11.79 -41.81 -18.81
N ASP A 2 12.38 -40.71 -19.34
CA ASP A 2 13.37 -39.87 -18.68
C ASP A 2 12.82 -39.41 -17.33
N ASN A 3 13.48 -39.84 -16.26
CA ASN A 3 13.23 -39.36 -14.91
C ASN A 3 13.80 -37.93 -14.85
N LYS A 4 13.04 -36.93 -15.31
CA LYS A 4 13.38 -35.52 -15.23
C LYS A 4 13.64 -35.24 -13.74
N LYS A 5 14.91 -35.05 -13.40
CA LYS A 5 15.37 -34.89 -12.03
C LYS A 5 14.77 -33.60 -11.47
N GLN A 6 13.72 -33.73 -10.66
CA GLN A 6 13.19 -32.61 -9.90
C GLN A 6 14.30 -32.10 -8.96
N ARG A 7 14.54 -30.82 -8.98
CA ARG A 7 15.50 -30.13 -8.10
C ARG A 7 14.82 -28.97 -7.40
N ARG A 8 15.44 -28.52 -6.35
CA ARG A 8 15.07 -27.30 -5.66
C ARG A 8 16.17 -26.26 -5.84
N LEU A 9 15.74 -25.03 -6.06
CA LEU A 9 16.59 -23.87 -6.22
C LEU A 9 16.23 -22.87 -5.14
N ARG A 10 17.21 -22.45 -4.34
CA ARG A 10 17.09 -21.33 -3.40
C ARG A 10 17.77 -20.12 -3.99
N VAL A 11 17.07 -18.96 -4.01
CA VAL A 11 17.59 -17.71 -4.55
C VAL A 11 17.42 -16.61 -3.52
N ALA A 12 18.50 -15.88 -3.23
CA ALA A 12 18.48 -14.69 -2.41
C ALA A 12 18.80 -13.45 -3.27
N ILE A 13 17.96 -12.44 -3.19
CA ILE A 13 18.05 -11.22 -4.02
C ILE A 13 18.08 -10.01 -3.11
N ASN A 14 19.14 -9.21 -3.22
CA ASN A 14 19.31 -7.94 -2.52
C ASN A 14 19.17 -6.76 -3.50
N GLY A 15 18.70 -5.64 -3.00
CA GLY A 15 18.52 -4.41 -3.77
C GLY A 15 17.20 -3.72 -3.49
N ALA A 16 16.75 -2.87 -4.42
CA ALA A 16 15.44 -2.24 -4.39
C ALA A 16 14.40 -3.19 -5.00
N VAL A 17 14.05 -4.24 -4.26
CA VAL A 17 13.15 -5.33 -4.71
C VAL A 17 11.86 -5.44 -3.88
N GLN A 18 11.71 -4.62 -2.85
CA GLN A 18 10.48 -4.53 -2.06
C GLN A 18 9.66 -3.29 -2.48
N GLY A 19 8.34 -3.39 -2.41
CA GLY A 19 7.43 -2.31 -2.78
C GLY A 19 7.33 -2.00 -4.29
N VAL A 20 7.89 -2.83 -5.16
CA VAL A 20 7.94 -2.67 -6.62
C VAL A 20 7.17 -3.75 -7.38
N GLY A 21 6.35 -4.53 -6.70
CA GLY A 21 5.64 -5.65 -7.31
C GLY A 21 6.53 -6.88 -7.58
N PHE A 22 7.69 -6.99 -6.92
CA PHE A 22 8.63 -8.08 -7.18
C PHE A 22 8.08 -9.44 -6.77
N ARG A 23 7.51 -9.60 -5.56
CA ARG A 23 6.84 -10.85 -5.14
C ARG A 23 5.70 -11.28 -6.09
N PRO A 24 4.76 -10.39 -6.49
CA PRO A 24 3.80 -10.64 -7.56
C PRO A 24 4.43 -11.11 -8.87
N PHE A 25 5.52 -10.50 -9.29
CA PHE A 25 6.26 -10.90 -10.50
C PHE A 25 6.82 -12.32 -10.35
N VAL A 26 7.55 -12.60 -9.26
CA VAL A 26 8.11 -13.93 -8.97
C VAL A 26 7.03 -15.00 -8.97
N TYR A 27 5.89 -14.73 -8.32
CA TYR A 27 4.76 -15.65 -8.28
C TYR A 27 4.23 -15.99 -9.68
N ARG A 28 3.98 -14.97 -10.51
CA ARG A 28 3.50 -15.19 -11.89
C ARG A 28 4.53 -15.93 -12.74
N LEU A 29 5.81 -15.58 -12.63
CA LEU A 29 6.89 -16.23 -13.36
C LEU A 29 7.02 -17.71 -12.96
N ALA A 30 7.08 -17.99 -11.66
CA ALA A 30 7.17 -19.36 -11.15
C ALA A 30 5.96 -20.21 -11.59
N THR A 31 4.75 -19.66 -11.48
CA THR A 31 3.51 -20.34 -11.90
C THR A 31 3.51 -20.60 -13.41
N SER A 32 3.98 -19.64 -14.24
CA SER A 32 4.06 -19.83 -15.71
C SER A 32 5.03 -20.94 -16.12
N LEU A 33 6.03 -21.21 -15.28
CA LEU A 33 7.02 -22.29 -15.46
C LEU A 33 6.65 -23.58 -14.71
N ALA A 34 5.41 -23.66 -14.19
CA ALA A 34 4.93 -24.80 -13.41
C ALA A 34 5.85 -25.16 -12.21
N LEU A 35 6.54 -24.17 -11.64
CA LEU A 35 7.34 -24.35 -10.43
C LEU A 35 6.44 -24.36 -9.20
N ARG A 36 6.91 -25.00 -8.15
CA ARG A 36 6.32 -25.05 -6.83
C ARG A 36 7.28 -24.44 -5.83
N GLY A 37 6.80 -23.94 -4.70
CA GLY A 37 7.67 -23.31 -3.71
C GLY A 37 7.09 -22.04 -3.12
N TRP A 38 7.94 -21.06 -2.86
CA TRP A 38 7.50 -19.83 -2.21
C TRP A 38 8.43 -18.66 -2.45
N VAL A 39 7.90 -17.47 -2.21
CA VAL A 39 8.65 -16.22 -2.16
C VAL A 39 8.26 -15.44 -0.91
N ILE A 40 9.25 -14.86 -0.22
CA ILE A 40 9.06 -13.94 0.93
C ILE A 40 9.90 -12.67 0.76
N ASN A 41 9.47 -11.60 1.44
CA ASN A 41 10.39 -10.52 1.80
C ASN A 41 11.05 -10.86 3.14
N ASP A 42 12.31 -10.50 3.27
CA ASP A 42 13.01 -10.50 4.54
C ASP A 42 13.74 -9.15 4.77
N THR A 43 14.47 -9.03 5.84
CA THR A 43 15.22 -7.81 6.17
C THR A 43 16.41 -7.56 5.24
N GLN A 44 16.81 -8.55 4.42
CA GLN A 44 17.92 -8.47 3.47
C GLN A 44 17.45 -8.22 2.02
N GLY A 45 16.19 -8.52 1.70
CA GLY A 45 15.65 -8.38 0.35
C GLY A 45 14.49 -9.32 0.05
N VAL A 46 14.68 -10.23 -0.90
CA VAL A 46 13.71 -11.26 -1.29
C VAL A 46 14.39 -12.62 -1.28
N LEU A 47 13.76 -13.58 -0.61
CA LEU A 47 14.17 -14.98 -0.60
C LEU A 47 13.13 -15.81 -1.37
N ILE A 48 13.60 -16.70 -2.23
CA ILE A 48 12.78 -17.55 -3.08
C ILE A 48 13.24 -18.99 -2.93
N GLU A 49 12.32 -19.93 -2.83
CA GLU A 49 12.59 -21.34 -3.12
C GLU A 49 11.66 -21.80 -4.23
N GLY A 50 12.24 -22.40 -5.25
CA GLY A 50 11.52 -23.00 -6.38
C GLY A 50 11.88 -24.44 -6.58
N GLU A 51 10.90 -25.30 -6.85
CA GLU A 51 11.07 -26.72 -7.10
C GLU A 51 10.41 -27.08 -8.43
N GLY A 52 11.12 -27.86 -9.26
CA GLY A 52 10.67 -28.28 -10.56
C GLY A 52 11.76 -28.90 -11.41
N ASP A 53 11.51 -29.02 -12.72
CA ASP A 53 12.51 -29.46 -13.69
C ASP A 53 13.67 -28.49 -13.78
N VAL A 54 14.89 -29.01 -13.92
CA VAL A 54 16.12 -28.19 -14.03
C VAL A 54 16.03 -27.17 -15.15
N ALA A 55 15.45 -27.51 -16.31
CA ALA A 55 15.27 -26.58 -17.42
C ALA A 55 14.35 -25.40 -17.06
N HIS A 56 13.25 -25.65 -16.35
CA HIS A 56 12.34 -24.61 -15.88
C HIS A 56 12.99 -23.73 -14.80
N LEU A 57 13.74 -24.32 -13.88
CA LEU A 57 14.48 -23.59 -12.84
C LEU A 57 15.58 -22.71 -13.43
N THR A 58 16.29 -23.18 -14.47
CA THR A 58 17.29 -22.38 -15.18
C THR A 58 16.63 -21.20 -15.90
N ALA A 59 15.54 -21.47 -16.65
CA ALA A 59 14.76 -20.39 -17.29
C ALA A 59 14.20 -19.39 -16.27
N PHE A 60 13.81 -19.85 -15.09
CA PHE A 60 13.36 -18.98 -13.99
C PHE A 60 14.47 -18.02 -13.53
N LEU A 61 15.69 -18.53 -13.31
CA LEU A 61 16.85 -17.70 -12.93
C LEU A 61 17.15 -16.61 -13.96
N ASP A 62 17.18 -16.97 -15.25
CA ASP A 62 17.46 -16.01 -16.33
C ASP A 62 16.40 -14.92 -16.39
N ARG A 63 15.11 -15.31 -16.30
CA ARG A 63 13.99 -14.39 -16.41
C ARG A 63 13.78 -13.52 -15.15
N LEU A 64 14.23 -13.98 -13.97
CA LEU A 64 14.25 -13.13 -12.75
C LEU A 64 15.03 -11.84 -12.98
N SER A 65 16.13 -11.90 -13.74
CA SER A 65 16.99 -10.74 -14.05
C SER A 65 16.48 -9.93 -15.23
N THR A 66 16.00 -10.60 -16.29
CA THR A 66 15.70 -9.96 -17.59
C THR A 66 14.28 -9.39 -17.65
N GLU A 67 13.35 -9.92 -16.86
CA GLU A 67 11.93 -9.53 -16.85
C GLU A 67 11.50 -8.86 -15.53
N ALA A 68 12.45 -8.46 -14.70
CA ALA A 68 12.17 -7.78 -13.43
C ALA A 68 11.28 -6.54 -13.62
N PRO A 69 10.40 -6.23 -12.66
CA PRO A 69 9.58 -5.02 -12.73
C PRO A 69 10.42 -3.76 -12.97
N PRO A 70 9.92 -2.76 -13.73
CA PRO A 70 10.73 -1.61 -14.18
C PRO A 70 11.32 -0.78 -13.04
N ASN A 71 10.68 -0.79 -11.88
CA ASN A 71 11.16 -0.08 -10.68
C ASN A 71 12.08 -0.94 -9.81
N ALA A 72 12.24 -2.23 -10.11
CA ALA A 72 13.16 -3.10 -9.37
C ALA A 72 14.62 -2.81 -9.73
N ARG A 73 15.50 -2.92 -8.75
CA ARG A 73 16.95 -2.84 -8.92
C ARG A 73 17.59 -3.99 -8.16
N ILE A 74 17.99 -5.03 -8.88
CA ILE A 74 18.72 -6.17 -8.31
C ILE A 74 20.19 -5.75 -8.23
N LEU A 75 20.74 -5.71 -7.03
CA LEU A 75 22.17 -5.44 -6.80
C LEU A 75 22.98 -6.72 -6.70
N HIS A 76 22.45 -7.68 -5.97
CA HIS A 76 23.05 -9.01 -5.83
C HIS A 76 22.00 -10.09 -5.93
N MET A 77 22.34 -11.16 -6.62
CA MET A 77 21.55 -12.38 -6.67
C MET A 77 22.48 -13.58 -6.48
N THR A 78 22.21 -14.37 -5.47
CA THR A 78 22.88 -15.62 -5.21
C THR A 78 21.89 -16.77 -5.31
N HIS A 79 22.36 -17.94 -5.69
CA HIS A 79 21.50 -19.12 -5.76
C HIS A 79 22.25 -20.39 -5.34
N ASP A 80 21.51 -21.36 -4.87
CA ASP A 80 21.98 -22.67 -4.45
C ASP A 80 21.03 -23.78 -4.92
N TRP A 81 21.60 -24.87 -5.45
CA TRP A 81 20.86 -26.02 -5.95
C TRP A 81 20.76 -27.10 -4.86
N GLN A 82 19.56 -27.52 -4.57
CA GLN A 82 19.25 -28.46 -3.48
C GLN A 82 18.40 -29.64 -4.00
N GLU A 83 18.27 -30.68 -3.17
CA GLU A 83 17.34 -31.78 -3.43
C GLU A 83 15.89 -31.31 -3.24
N ALA A 84 15.00 -31.82 -4.08
CA ALA A 84 13.57 -31.58 -4.00
C ALA A 84 13.00 -32.11 -2.66
N ILE A 85 12.05 -31.37 -2.08
CA ILE A 85 11.38 -31.74 -0.83
C ILE A 85 9.86 -31.93 -0.99
N GLY A 86 9.31 -31.64 -2.19
CA GLY A 86 7.93 -31.93 -2.54
C GLY A 86 6.96 -30.81 -2.17
N TYR A 87 7.20 -29.58 -2.62
CA TYR A 87 6.21 -28.51 -2.51
C TYR A 87 4.98 -28.82 -3.38
N ASP A 88 3.77 -28.50 -2.89
CA ASP A 88 2.52 -28.74 -3.60
C ASP A 88 2.19 -27.66 -4.64
N ARG A 89 2.47 -26.39 -4.30
CA ARG A 89 2.16 -25.21 -5.12
C ARG A 89 3.19 -24.11 -4.90
N PHE A 90 3.13 -23.06 -5.71
CA PHE A 90 3.89 -21.82 -5.45
C PHE A 90 3.02 -20.83 -4.68
N GLU A 91 3.61 -20.16 -3.68
CA GLU A 91 2.88 -19.22 -2.81
C GLU A 91 3.72 -18.00 -2.43
N ILE A 92 3.05 -16.91 -2.12
CA ILE A 92 3.68 -15.78 -1.44
C ILE A 92 3.45 -15.97 0.06
N ARG A 93 4.52 -16.14 0.82
CA ARG A 93 4.47 -16.31 2.28
C ARG A 93 4.58 -14.97 3.00
N HIS A 94 4.20 -14.98 4.26
CA HIS A 94 4.43 -13.85 5.16
C HIS A 94 5.92 -13.57 5.25
N SER A 95 6.26 -12.29 5.34
CA SER A 95 7.65 -11.84 5.43
C SER A 95 8.29 -12.27 6.74
N ASP A 96 9.60 -12.48 6.71
CA ASP A 96 10.44 -12.73 7.88
C ASP A 96 11.09 -11.42 8.30
N ASP A 97 10.92 -11.01 9.55
CA ASP A 97 11.45 -9.79 10.15
C ASP A 97 12.72 -10.03 10.99
N ALA A 98 13.27 -11.24 10.97
CA ALA A 98 14.50 -11.57 11.67
C ALA A 98 15.73 -10.93 11.02
N GLY A 99 16.56 -10.26 11.82
CA GLY A 99 17.85 -9.69 11.42
C GLY A 99 17.87 -8.17 11.21
N ALA A 100 19.07 -7.63 11.00
CA ALA A 100 19.26 -6.21 10.72
C ALA A 100 18.81 -5.87 9.28
N PRO A 101 18.03 -4.80 9.07
CA PRO A 101 17.52 -4.47 7.75
C PRO A 101 18.64 -3.89 6.84
N HIS A 102 18.74 -4.44 5.63
CA HIS A 102 19.62 -3.97 4.56
C HIS A 102 18.86 -3.69 3.25
N VAL A 103 17.53 -3.57 3.34
CA VAL A 103 16.66 -3.32 2.18
C VAL A 103 16.69 -1.85 1.79
N ILE A 104 16.77 -1.59 0.50
CA ILE A 104 16.62 -0.24 -0.05
C ILE A 104 15.13 0.05 -0.18
N VAL A 105 14.65 1.00 0.63
CA VAL A 105 13.29 1.54 0.47
C VAL A 105 13.30 2.57 -0.66
N LEU A 106 12.45 2.37 -1.66
CA LEU A 106 12.30 3.32 -2.74
C LEU A 106 11.61 4.61 -2.28
N PRO A 107 11.89 5.75 -2.93
CA PRO A 107 11.05 6.93 -2.80
C PRO A 107 9.62 6.64 -3.30
N ASP A 108 8.72 7.54 -3.01
CA ASP A 108 7.37 7.50 -3.57
C ASP A 108 7.43 7.60 -5.09
N LEU A 109 6.53 6.88 -5.75
CA LEU A 109 6.48 6.79 -7.21
C LEU A 109 5.29 7.60 -7.74
N ALA A 110 5.54 8.41 -8.77
CA ALA A 110 4.49 9.15 -9.45
C ALA A 110 3.37 8.23 -9.96
N THR A 111 2.14 8.75 -10.03
CA THR A 111 0.98 8.02 -10.54
C THR A 111 1.24 7.49 -11.95
N CYS A 112 1.10 6.19 -12.16
CA CYS A 112 1.29 5.56 -13.46
C CYS A 112 0.10 5.84 -14.40
N PRO A 113 0.30 5.67 -15.73
CA PRO A 113 -0.77 5.93 -16.72
C PRO A 113 -2.07 5.16 -16.43
N ASP A 114 -1.98 3.89 -16.02
CA ASP A 114 -3.16 3.08 -15.72
C ASP A 114 -3.95 3.62 -14.53
N CYS A 115 -3.26 4.03 -13.45
CA CYS A 115 -3.90 4.64 -12.29
C CYS A 115 -4.48 6.02 -12.62
N LEU A 116 -3.82 6.78 -13.49
CA LEU A 116 -4.32 8.06 -13.96
C LEU A 116 -5.59 7.87 -14.82
N ALA A 117 -5.61 6.88 -15.71
CA ALA A 117 -6.79 6.55 -16.49
C ALA A 117 -7.98 6.18 -15.59
N GLU A 118 -7.78 5.33 -14.57
CA GLU A 118 -8.84 5.00 -13.61
C GLU A 118 -9.32 6.22 -12.81
N LEU A 119 -8.40 7.11 -12.42
CA LEU A 119 -8.72 8.35 -11.69
C LEU A 119 -9.61 9.28 -12.51
N CYS A 120 -9.45 9.29 -13.83
CA CYS A 120 -10.18 10.15 -14.75
C CYS A 120 -11.44 9.49 -15.35
N ASP A 121 -11.66 8.20 -15.17
CA ASP A 121 -12.78 7.46 -15.72
C ASP A 121 -14.02 7.53 -14.81
N PRO A 122 -15.11 8.22 -15.21
CA PRO A 122 -16.31 8.36 -14.39
C PRO A 122 -17.02 7.06 -14.01
N VAL A 123 -16.78 5.96 -14.76
CA VAL A 123 -17.38 4.65 -14.45
C VAL A 123 -16.50 3.80 -13.53
N ASN A 124 -15.26 4.22 -13.29
CA ASN A 124 -14.35 3.51 -12.39
C ASN A 124 -14.67 3.80 -10.93
N ARG A 125 -14.61 2.79 -10.09
CA ARG A 125 -14.86 2.91 -8.64
C ARG A 125 -13.86 3.81 -7.91
N ARG A 126 -12.72 4.14 -8.53
CA ARG A 126 -11.69 5.08 -8.05
C ARG A 126 -11.73 6.43 -8.78
N TYR A 127 -12.80 6.72 -9.49
CA TYR A 127 -12.96 8.02 -10.11
C TYR A 127 -12.72 9.14 -9.09
N ARG A 128 -11.80 10.06 -9.40
CA ARG A 128 -11.42 11.22 -8.58
C ARG A 128 -10.90 10.87 -7.18
N TYR A 129 -10.48 9.62 -6.95
CA TYR A 129 -9.89 9.20 -5.69
C TYR A 129 -8.37 9.46 -5.70
N PRO A 130 -7.86 10.50 -4.98
CA PRO A 130 -6.48 10.97 -5.14
C PRO A 130 -5.43 10.00 -4.60
N PHE A 131 -5.83 9.01 -3.79
CA PHE A 131 -4.94 7.99 -3.24
C PHE A 131 -4.90 6.71 -4.09
N THR A 132 -5.36 6.80 -5.35
CA THR A 132 -5.30 5.67 -6.30
C THR A 132 -3.86 5.28 -6.59
N ASN A 133 -3.55 3.99 -6.43
CA ASN A 133 -2.20 3.44 -6.60
C ASN A 133 -2.25 1.99 -7.06
N CYS A 134 -1.07 1.43 -7.39
CA CYS A 134 -0.88 0.00 -7.67
C CYS A 134 0.57 -0.42 -7.33
N THR A 135 0.99 -1.63 -7.76
CA THR A 135 2.37 -2.10 -7.56
C THR A 135 3.42 -1.24 -8.28
N ASN A 136 3.05 -0.48 -9.32
CA ASN A 136 3.95 0.32 -10.14
C ASN A 136 4.02 1.80 -9.73
N CYS A 137 3.12 2.30 -8.86
CA CYS A 137 3.05 3.71 -8.49
C CYS A 137 2.50 3.91 -7.08
N GLY A 138 2.54 5.15 -6.61
CA GLY A 138 2.03 5.56 -5.30
C GLY A 138 3.09 5.53 -4.20
N PRO A 139 2.66 5.63 -2.94
CA PRO A 139 3.56 5.82 -1.81
C PRO A 139 4.39 4.57 -1.51
N ARG A 140 5.62 4.81 -1.05
CA ARG A 140 6.57 3.82 -0.54
C ARG A 140 7.21 4.33 0.74
N PHE A 141 8.17 5.26 0.61
CA PHE A 141 8.91 5.83 1.73
C PHE A 141 7.99 6.53 2.74
N THR A 142 7.04 7.31 2.26
CA THR A 142 6.15 8.11 3.12
C THR A 142 5.18 7.30 3.98
N ILE A 143 4.95 6.02 3.64
CA ILE A 143 4.03 5.17 4.40
C ILE A 143 4.73 4.07 5.20
N VAL A 144 6.03 3.81 4.97
CA VAL A 144 6.74 2.73 5.66
C VAL A 144 7.07 3.14 7.10
N GLU A 145 6.78 2.25 8.04
CA GLU A 145 7.10 2.43 9.47
C GLU A 145 8.14 1.42 9.95
N ALA A 146 8.17 0.24 9.33
CA ALA A 146 9.13 -0.80 9.60
C ALA A 146 9.38 -1.66 8.36
N LEU A 147 10.46 -2.43 8.38
CA LEU A 147 10.79 -3.43 7.37
C LEU A 147 10.56 -4.84 7.95
N PRO A 148 10.24 -5.80 7.09
CA PRO A 148 10.10 -5.75 5.63
C PRO A 148 8.85 -4.96 5.18
N TYR A 149 8.85 -4.51 3.91
CA TYR A 149 7.75 -3.70 3.35
C TYR A 149 6.50 -4.55 3.14
N ASP A 150 5.66 -4.58 4.17
CA ASP A 150 4.35 -5.22 4.18
C ASP A 150 3.30 -4.31 4.83
N ARG A 151 2.01 -4.48 4.46
CA ARG A 151 0.94 -3.61 4.92
C ARG A 151 0.89 -3.40 6.44
N PRO A 152 1.07 -4.44 7.29
CA PRO A 152 1.14 -4.26 8.75
C PRO A 152 2.28 -3.34 9.22
N ASN A 153 3.35 -3.24 8.43
CA ASN A 153 4.53 -2.41 8.69
C ASN A 153 4.45 -1.03 8.03
N THR A 154 3.26 -0.60 7.63
CA THR A 154 2.99 0.70 7.02
C THR A 154 1.86 1.42 7.73
N THR A 155 1.75 2.75 7.50
CA THR A 155 0.60 3.54 7.97
C THR A 155 -0.75 3.02 7.44
N MET A 156 -0.72 2.18 6.38
CA MET A 156 -1.91 1.56 5.81
C MET A 156 -2.50 0.43 6.66
N ARG A 157 -1.83 -0.02 7.72
CA ARG A 157 -2.36 -1.04 8.66
C ARG A 157 -3.69 -0.65 9.30
N GLY A 158 -3.91 0.67 9.47
CA GLY A 158 -5.17 1.20 10.01
C GLY A 158 -6.35 1.16 9.05
N PHE A 159 -6.13 0.82 7.77
CA PHE A 159 -7.16 0.81 6.73
C PHE A 159 -7.46 -0.63 6.31
N THR A 160 -8.52 -1.22 6.88
CA THR A 160 -8.96 -2.57 6.50
C THR A 160 -9.51 -2.56 5.07
N LEU A 161 -9.00 -3.44 4.21
CA LEU A 161 -9.45 -3.54 2.83
C LEU A 161 -10.93 -3.95 2.75
N CYS A 162 -11.72 -3.21 1.96
CA CYS A 162 -13.07 -3.64 1.60
C CYS A 162 -13.04 -4.90 0.71
N PRO A 163 -14.16 -5.65 0.58
CA PRO A 163 -14.16 -6.89 -0.20
C PRO A 163 -13.62 -6.75 -1.62
N ALA A 164 -13.93 -5.65 -2.32
CA ALA A 164 -13.45 -5.39 -3.67
C ALA A 164 -11.92 -5.15 -3.71
N CYS A 165 -11.37 -4.37 -2.77
CA CYS A 165 -9.92 -4.17 -2.67
C CYS A 165 -9.20 -5.44 -2.21
N GLN A 166 -9.84 -6.26 -1.38
CA GLN A 166 -9.31 -7.55 -0.97
C GLN A 166 -9.24 -8.54 -2.14
N ALA A 167 -10.27 -8.57 -2.98
CA ALA A 167 -10.27 -9.38 -4.19
C ALA A 167 -9.10 -9.01 -5.12
N GLU A 168 -8.90 -7.72 -5.42
CA GLU A 168 -7.75 -7.24 -6.20
C GLU A 168 -6.39 -7.60 -5.54
N TYR A 169 -6.32 -7.47 -4.23
CA TYR A 169 -5.08 -7.75 -3.47
C TYR A 169 -4.70 -9.24 -3.53
N HIS A 170 -5.67 -10.14 -3.67
CA HIS A 170 -5.45 -11.59 -3.73
C HIS A 170 -5.49 -12.19 -5.15
N ASP A 171 -5.92 -11.45 -6.18
CA ASP A 171 -5.92 -11.96 -7.56
C ASP A 171 -4.54 -11.78 -8.21
N PRO A 172 -3.82 -12.87 -8.52
CA PRO A 172 -2.50 -12.81 -9.17
C PRO A 172 -2.49 -12.11 -10.53
N ARG A 173 -3.65 -11.98 -11.19
CA ARG A 173 -3.81 -11.30 -12.48
C ARG A 173 -4.03 -9.81 -12.33
N ASP A 174 -4.42 -9.34 -11.13
CA ASP A 174 -4.65 -7.92 -10.88
C ASP A 174 -3.33 -7.16 -10.69
N ARG A 175 -3.27 -5.94 -11.20
CA ARG A 175 -2.11 -5.05 -11.03
C ARG A 175 -1.93 -4.54 -9.59
N ARG A 176 -2.91 -4.80 -8.73
CA ARG A 176 -2.87 -4.53 -7.26
C ARG A 176 -2.60 -5.78 -6.44
N PHE A 177 -2.27 -6.89 -7.08
CA PHE A 177 -1.89 -8.11 -6.38
C PHE A 177 -0.73 -7.82 -5.40
N HIS A 178 -0.98 -8.00 -4.10
CA HIS A 178 -0.04 -7.64 -3.02
C HIS A 178 0.47 -6.19 -3.05
N ALA A 179 -0.29 -5.24 -3.62
CA ALA A 179 0.01 -3.82 -3.51
C ALA A 179 -0.29 -3.32 -2.10
N GLN A 180 0.74 -3.12 -1.28
CA GLN A 180 0.59 -2.79 0.14
C GLN A 180 -0.23 -1.52 0.39
N PRO A 181 -0.11 -0.43 -0.43
CA PRO A 181 -0.92 0.76 -0.28
C PRO A 181 -2.31 0.68 -0.92
N ASN A 182 -2.75 -0.49 -1.46
CA ASN A 182 -4.05 -0.62 -2.12
C ASN A 182 -5.19 -0.08 -1.26
N ALA A 183 -6.03 0.77 -1.87
CA ALA A 183 -7.17 1.40 -1.24
C ALA A 183 -8.20 1.87 -2.29
N CYS A 184 -9.38 2.31 -1.82
CA CYS A 184 -10.40 2.99 -2.60
C CYS A 184 -11.18 3.96 -1.70
N PRO A 185 -12.10 4.78 -2.22
CA PRO A 185 -12.88 5.72 -1.40
C PRO A 185 -13.62 5.09 -0.22
N VAL A 186 -13.91 3.78 -0.29
CA VAL A 186 -14.67 3.07 0.78
C VAL A 186 -13.77 2.63 1.94
N CYS A 187 -12.50 2.31 1.67
CA CYS A 187 -11.65 1.64 2.67
C CYS A 187 -10.28 2.31 2.87
N GLY A 188 -9.99 3.38 2.19
CA GLY A 188 -8.70 4.04 2.28
C GLY A 188 -8.77 5.43 2.91
N PRO A 189 -7.67 6.17 2.84
CA PRO A 189 -7.61 7.57 3.28
C PRO A 189 -8.65 8.43 2.57
N GLU A 190 -9.08 9.49 3.23
CA GLU A 190 -10.04 10.44 2.73
C GLU A 190 -9.47 11.86 2.79
N LEU A 191 -9.85 12.71 1.83
CA LEU A 191 -9.56 14.14 1.89
C LEU A 191 -10.47 14.82 2.90
N ALA A 192 -9.94 15.79 3.62
CA ALA A 192 -10.72 16.69 4.47
C ALA A 192 -10.35 18.14 4.12
N PHE A 193 -11.34 18.99 3.95
CA PHE A 193 -11.17 20.42 3.73
C PHE A 193 -11.59 21.17 4.97
N TYR A 194 -10.70 22.02 5.46
CA TYR A 194 -10.92 22.86 6.62
C TYR A 194 -10.89 24.32 6.21
N GLU A 195 -11.79 25.10 6.78
CA GLU A 195 -11.82 26.56 6.64
C GLU A 195 -11.46 27.21 7.96
N LYS A 196 -10.72 28.31 7.90
CA LYS A 196 -10.42 29.10 9.07
C LYS A 196 -11.70 29.67 9.65
N ASP A 197 -11.90 29.48 10.96
CA ASP A 197 -13.04 30.07 11.64
C ASP A 197 -13.00 31.60 11.46
N SER A 198 -13.89 32.12 10.63
CA SER A 198 -14.10 33.55 10.57
C SER A 198 -14.65 33.95 11.93
N GLY A 199 -13.81 34.51 12.78
CA GLY A 199 -14.22 35.02 14.09
C GLY A 199 -15.44 35.91 13.92
N ARG A 200 -16.63 35.37 14.13
CA ARG A 200 -17.81 36.16 14.38
C ARG A 200 -17.56 36.89 15.70
N THR A 201 -17.09 38.12 15.62
CA THR A 201 -17.26 39.08 16.70
C THR A 201 -18.74 39.36 16.84
N GLY A 202 -19.49 38.36 17.29
CA GLY A 202 -20.82 38.53 17.79
C GLY A 202 -20.70 39.11 19.19
N ARG A 203 -21.09 40.37 19.39
CA ARG A 203 -21.39 40.94 20.70
C ARG A 203 -22.24 39.92 21.44
N GLN A 204 -21.67 39.27 22.45
CA GLN A 204 -22.42 38.53 23.43
C GLN A 204 -23.21 39.52 24.27
N GLY A 205 -24.52 39.49 24.14
CA GLY A 205 -25.42 39.98 25.19
C GLY A 205 -25.29 39.04 26.39
N GLU A 206 -24.97 39.62 27.54
CA GLU A 206 -24.95 38.93 28.83
C GLU A 206 -26.30 38.31 29.14
N GLY A 207 -26.31 37.04 29.52
CA GLY A 207 -27.51 36.30 29.92
C GLY A 207 -27.19 34.99 30.62
N GLU A 208 -26.98 35.10 31.91
CA GLU A 208 -27.18 34.12 33.00
C GLU A 208 -27.14 32.61 32.79
N THR A 209 -26.18 32.04 33.49
CA THR A 209 -26.16 30.79 34.29
C THR A 209 -27.34 29.82 34.24
N ARG A 210 -27.00 28.54 33.97
CA ARG A 210 -27.49 27.43 34.82
C ARG A 210 -26.55 26.23 34.77
N ARG A 211 -26.10 25.87 36.00
CA ARG A 211 -25.38 24.62 36.32
C ARG A 211 -26.40 23.45 36.24
N GLN A 212 -25.89 22.29 35.93
CA GLN A 212 -26.11 20.95 36.49
C GLN A 212 -26.14 19.89 35.39
N GLY A 213 -25.30 18.89 35.54
CA GLY A 213 -25.63 17.50 35.60
C GLY A 213 -24.57 16.57 34.98
N GLU A 214 -23.57 16.20 35.76
CA GLU A 214 -22.76 15.01 35.50
C GLU A 214 -23.66 13.79 35.51
N ARG A 215 -23.54 12.95 34.46
CA ARG A 215 -23.82 11.51 34.58
C ARG A 215 -22.92 10.74 33.62
N GLU A 216 -22.08 9.94 34.24
CA GLU A 216 -21.39 8.81 33.65
C GLU A 216 -22.31 7.93 32.81
N ARG A 217 -21.91 7.55 31.62
CA ARG A 217 -22.34 6.32 30.97
C ARG A 217 -21.19 5.66 30.20
N GLY A 218 -21.00 4.45 30.56
CA GLY A 218 -20.30 3.29 30.17
C GLY A 218 -19.64 3.21 28.80
N ARG A 219 -18.43 2.72 28.85
CA ARG A 219 -17.67 2.12 27.74
C ARG A 219 -18.53 1.10 27.00
N GLN A 220 -18.77 1.31 25.73
CA GLN A 220 -18.94 0.24 24.74
C GLN A 220 -18.09 0.62 23.55
N GLY A 221 -17.25 -0.34 23.12
CA GLY A 221 -16.28 -0.14 22.05
C GLY A 221 -17.00 0.04 20.72
N GLU A 222 -16.80 1.20 20.12
CA GLU A 222 -17.11 1.46 18.71
C GLU A 222 -15.78 1.54 17.96
N GLY A 223 -15.68 0.74 16.90
CA GLY A 223 -14.54 0.76 16.00
C GLY A 223 -14.38 2.15 15.40
N GLU A 224 -13.37 2.87 15.83
CA GLU A 224 -12.98 4.16 15.25
C GLU A 224 -12.58 3.96 13.79
N THR A 225 -13.43 4.37 12.87
CA THR A 225 -13.05 4.60 11.48
C THR A 225 -11.99 5.71 11.44
N GLY A 226 -10.91 5.48 10.68
CA GLY A 226 -9.70 6.33 10.67
C GLY A 226 -9.90 7.83 10.37
N GLY A 227 -11.12 8.29 10.06
CA GLY A 227 -11.46 9.71 9.84
C GLY A 227 -11.52 10.58 11.10
N ALA A 228 -11.77 9.99 12.27
CA ALA A 228 -11.97 10.76 13.50
C ALA A 228 -10.67 11.26 14.17
N ARG A 229 -9.52 10.75 13.78
CA ARG A 229 -8.24 11.02 14.47
C ARG A 229 -7.62 12.39 14.17
N TRP A 230 -8.06 13.09 13.12
CA TRP A 230 -7.48 14.36 12.68
C TRP A 230 -8.32 15.59 13.02
N ALA A 231 -9.57 15.40 13.49
CA ALA A 231 -10.52 16.49 13.77
C ALA A 231 -10.13 17.39 14.96
N SER A 232 -9.12 17.01 15.76
CA SER A 232 -8.75 17.73 16.97
C SER A 232 -7.49 18.62 16.84
N VAL A 233 -6.98 18.88 15.61
CA VAL A 233 -5.58 19.29 15.47
C VAL A 233 -5.36 20.74 15.04
N VAL A 234 -6.37 21.49 14.61
CA VAL A 234 -6.13 22.89 14.21
C VAL A 234 -7.10 23.80 14.93
N GLU A 235 -6.64 24.37 16.04
CA GLU A 235 -7.38 25.36 16.79
C GLU A 235 -7.73 26.56 15.87
N GLY A 236 -9.01 26.94 15.79
CA GLY A 236 -9.49 28.01 14.92
C GLY A 236 -9.77 27.59 13.46
N TRP A 237 -9.96 26.29 13.18
CA TRP A 237 -10.37 25.76 11.87
C TRP A 237 -11.51 24.77 12.01
N SER A 238 -12.50 24.88 11.14
CA SER A 238 -13.66 24.01 11.09
C SER A 238 -13.63 23.10 9.86
N LEU A 239 -13.98 21.81 10.04
CA LEU A 239 -14.15 20.87 8.94
C LEU A 239 -15.36 21.30 8.09
N SER A 240 -15.14 21.60 6.80
CA SER A 240 -16.17 22.04 5.86
C SER A 240 -16.60 20.96 4.88
N ALA A 241 -15.69 20.06 4.48
CA ALA A 241 -16.01 19.03 3.49
C ALA A 241 -15.08 17.81 3.61
N LEU A 242 -15.56 16.65 3.16
CA LEU A 242 -14.84 15.39 3.09
C LEU A 242 -14.87 14.81 1.67
N GLY A 243 -13.88 13.97 1.36
CA GLY A 243 -13.79 13.20 0.12
C GLY A 243 -13.78 14.08 -1.14
N ASP A 244 -14.62 13.75 -2.11
CA ASP A 244 -14.73 14.50 -3.37
C ASP A 244 -15.25 15.93 -3.16
N ALA A 245 -16.14 16.15 -2.19
CA ALA A 245 -16.59 17.48 -1.81
C ALA A 245 -15.44 18.35 -1.29
N ALA A 246 -14.49 17.78 -0.55
CA ALA A 246 -13.29 18.49 -0.10
C ALA A 246 -12.41 18.93 -1.28
N LEU A 247 -12.27 18.08 -2.30
CA LEU A 247 -11.53 18.42 -3.52
C LEU A 247 -12.18 19.61 -4.25
N HIS A 248 -13.51 19.59 -4.39
CA HIS A 248 -14.25 20.70 -5.00
C HIS A 248 -14.15 21.98 -4.18
N ALA A 249 -14.33 21.91 -2.87
CA ALA A 249 -14.21 23.05 -1.98
C ALA A 249 -12.82 23.72 -2.09
N ALA A 250 -11.76 22.92 -2.10
CA ALA A 250 -10.40 23.43 -2.29
C ALA A 250 -10.21 24.08 -3.66
N ALA A 251 -10.73 23.45 -4.74
CA ALA A 251 -10.66 24.01 -6.09
C ALA A 251 -11.44 25.34 -6.20
N ASP A 252 -12.60 25.44 -5.58
CA ASP A 252 -13.41 26.65 -5.57
C ASP A 252 -12.77 27.77 -4.74
N ALA A 253 -12.14 27.45 -3.62
CA ALA A 253 -11.33 28.38 -2.83
C ALA A 253 -10.19 28.98 -3.69
N ILE A 254 -9.45 28.13 -4.42
CA ILE A 254 -8.41 28.60 -5.36
C ILE A 254 -9.00 29.50 -6.45
N ARG A 255 -10.14 29.14 -7.05
CA ARG A 255 -10.81 29.97 -8.07
C ARG A 255 -11.25 31.33 -7.55
N ARG A 256 -11.59 31.44 -6.27
CA ARG A 256 -11.89 32.70 -5.60
C ARG A 256 -10.64 33.53 -5.26
N GLY A 257 -9.45 33.00 -5.53
CA GLY A 257 -8.17 33.66 -5.21
C GLY A 257 -7.71 33.47 -3.76
N GLU A 258 -8.28 32.50 -3.05
CA GLU A 258 -7.89 32.16 -1.67
C GLU A 258 -6.64 31.29 -1.65
N ILE A 259 -5.89 31.32 -0.54
CA ILE A 259 -4.72 30.50 -0.33
C ILE A 259 -5.16 29.19 0.27
N VAL A 260 -4.82 28.08 -0.39
CA VAL A 260 -5.09 26.73 0.07
C VAL A 260 -3.77 26.03 0.42
N ALA A 261 -3.62 25.60 1.67
CA ALA A 261 -2.51 24.76 2.08
C ALA A 261 -2.91 23.29 1.98
N VAL A 262 -2.11 22.49 1.26
CA VAL A 262 -2.36 21.05 1.10
C VAL A 262 -1.39 20.28 1.99
N LYS A 263 -1.92 19.58 2.99
CA LYS A 263 -1.14 18.70 3.86
C LYS A 263 -1.20 17.28 3.32
N GLY A 264 -0.04 16.76 2.90
CA GLY A 264 0.16 15.36 2.58
C GLY A 264 0.69 14.55 3.77
N LEU A 265 1.12 13.34 3.52
CA LEU A 265 1.71 12.46 4.54
C LEU A 265 3.04 13.02 5.09
N GLY A 266 3.77 13.77 4.29
CA GLY A 266 5.06 14.36 4.64
C GLY A 266 5.02 15.77 5.24
N GLY A 267 3.85 16.39 5.38
CA GLY A 267 3.67 17.77 5.86
C GLY A 267 2.97 18.67 4.82
N PHE A 268 3.10 20.00 5.01
CA PHE A 268 2.57 20.99 4.07
C PHE A 268 3.52 21.23 2.91
#